data_bb2ebfe046055046b0bfc36b90315193
#
_entry.id   bb2ebfe046055046b0bfc36b90315193
#
_cell.length_a   1.000
_cell.length_b   1.000
_cell.length_c   1.000
_cell.angle_alpha   90.00
_cell.angle_beta   90.00
_cell.angle_gamma   90.00
#
_symmetry.space_group_name_H-M   'P 1'
#
loop_
_entity.id
_entity.type
_entity.pdbx_description
1 polymer ?
#
loop_
_entity_poly.entity_id
_entity_poly.type
_entity_poly.pdbx_seq_one_letter_code
_entity_poly.pdbx_strand_id
1 'polypeptide(L)'
;YRMTEGRIDKALSGFYYVRTPEGLLQCRARGKFRREGISPLVGDWVQVRDLGGDEGFVEAIEPRQNRFARPAAANIDQLVIIGSQAIPTTDPYLIDRIASIAVLKGCRVLLCLNKCDLDPAQELYDSYAASAIPVLRVSAATGEGLPELRRAMKGKLNALTGNSGVGKSSILNAMEPVFGLPVGEVSKALGRGRHTTRHVEMFPLDEDTYVIDTPGFSSFDTEELDLELKARLPETFPEFAPYLGQCRFVGCSHVKEKGCAVLQAVKDGRIPASRHRSYVRLYDELKDLRDWQHK
;
A
#
# COMPACT_ATOMS: atom_id res chain seq x y z
N TYR A 1 1.68 29.90 23.29
CA TYR A 1 1.79 28.58 22.55
C TYR A 1 0.42 28.23 22.03
N ARG A 2 0.34 27.96 20.74
CA ARG A 2 -0.89 27.55 20.05
C ARG A 2 -0.87 26.06 19.81
N MET A 3 -2.00 25.39 20.01
CA MET A 3 -2.20 24.00 19.57
C MET A 3 -2.75 24.03 18.15
N THR A 4 -2.17 23.23 17.28
CA THR A 4 -2.62 23.05 15.90
C THR A 4 -2.58 21.57 15.51
N GLU A 5 -3.47 21.17 14.63
CA GLU A 5 -3.46 19.84 14.04
C GLU A 5 -2.64 19.84 12.76
N GLY A 6 -1.92 18.76 12.51
CA GLY A 6 -1.17 18.59 11.28
C GLY A 6 -0.90 17.15 10.96
N ARG A 7 -0.30 16.93 9.80
CA ARG A 7 0.11 15.60 9.32
C ARG A 7 1.61 15.53 9.17
N ILE A 8 2.22 14.42 9.59
CA ILE A 8 3.67 14.24 9.45
C ILE A 8 3.99 13.90 8.01
N ASP A 9 4.70 14.80 7.32
CA ASP A 9 5.17 14.62 5.94
C ASP A 9 6.49 13.82 5.87
N LYS A 10 7.36 14.02 6.88
CA LYS A 10 8.73 13.49 6.87
C LYS A 10 9.24 13.28 8.28
N ALA A 11 10.04 12.25 8.46
CA ALA A 11 10.78 11.99 9.70
C ALA A 11 12.28 11.86 9.34
N LEU A 12 13.12 12.68 9.95
CA LEU A 12 14.56 12.72 9.67
C LEU A 12 15.34 13.17 10.89
N SER A 13 16.33 12.38 11.29
CA SER A 13 17.30 12.75 12.36
C SER A 13 16.65 13.15 13.68
N GLY A 14 15.54 12.51 14.05
CA GLY A 14 14.80 12.78 15.29
C GLY A 14 13.85 13.97 15.21
N PHE A 15 13.73 14.60 14.05
CA PHE A 15 12.74 15.63 13.77
C PHE A 15 11.60 15.07 12.92
N TYR A 16 10.42 15.64 13.14
CA TYR A 16 9.20 15.39 12.40
C TYR A 16 8.74 16.67 11.73
N TYR A 17 8.60 16.65 10.43
CA TYR A 17 8.11 17.78 9.66
C TYR A 17 6.60 17.62 9.51
N VAL A 18 5.87 18.54 10.15
CA VAL A 18 4.42 18.48 10.24
C VAL A 18 3.80 19.56 9.40
N ARG A 19 2.99 19.18 8.44
CA ARG A 19 2.19 20.08 7.61
C ARG A 19 0.94 20.47 8.38
N THR A 20 0.81 21.76 8.65
CA THR A 20 -0.35 22.37 9.30
C THR A 20 -1.06 23.33 8.33
N PRO A 21 -2.26 23.83 8.63
CA PRO A 21 -2.92 24.85 7.82
C PRO A 21 -2.11 26.14 7.64
N GLU A 22 -1.26 26.47 8.61
CA GLU A 22 -0.43 27.68 8.57
C GLU A 22 0.94 27.46 7.90
N GLY A 23 1.35 26.22 7.67
CA GLY A 23 2.63 25.88 7.04
C GLY A 23 3.29 24.65 7.62
N LEU A 24 4.56 24.46 7.28
CA LEU A 24 5.36 23.32 7.70
C LEU A 24 6.12 23.65 8.97
N LEU A 25 5.92 22.86 10.03
CA LEU A 25 6.63 22.98 11.30
C LEU A 25 7.66 21.87 11.47
N GLN A 26 8.86 22.22 11.90
CA GLN A 26 9.88 21.27 12.34
C GLN A 26 9.67 20.94 13.82
N CYS A 27 9.24 19.71 14.09
CA CYS A 27 8.83 19.30 15.42
C CYS A 27 9.76 18.25 16.02
N ARG A 28 9.84 18.26 17.35
CA ARG A 28 10.36 17.13 18.13
C ARG A 28 9.22 16.37 18.78
N ALA A 29 9.39 15.07 19.00
CA ALA A 29 8.44 14.29 19.78
C ALA A 29 8.76 14.38 21.27
N ARG A 30 7.72 14.42 22.11
CA ARG A 30 7.91 14.37 23.57
C ARG A 30 8.48 13.02 24.02
N GLY A 31 9.28 13.06 25.08
CA GLY A 31 9.88 11.86 25.67
C GLY A 31 8.87 10.82 26.17
N LYS A 32 7.60 11.19 26.38
CA LYS A 32 6.52 10.26 26.72
C LYS A 32 6.33 9.16 25.68
N PHE A 33 6.42 9.50 24.39
CA PHE A 33 6.25 8.52 23.29
C PHE A 33 7.31 7.42 23.34
N ARG A 34 8.56 7.77 23.66
CA ARG A 34 9.61 6.77 23.82
C ARG A 34 9.34 5.85 25.01
N ARG A 35 8.80 6.38 26.12
CA ARG A 35 8.45 5.58 27.31
C ARG A 35 7.26 4.67 27.08
N GLU A 36 6.32 5.10 26.25
CA GLU A 36 5.12 4.34 25.86
C GLU A 36 5.40 3.35 24.70
N GLY A 37 6.64 3.32 24.17
CA GLY A 37 7.00 2.48 23.03
C GLY A 37 6.32 2.87 21.73
N ILE A 38 5.80 4.10 21.65
CA ILE A 38 5.10 4.62 20.48
C ILE A 38 6.05 5.56 19.74
N SER A 39 6.21 5.35 18.43
CA SER A 39 6.95 6.27 17.56
C SER A 39 6.00 6.97 16.61
N PRO A 40 6.08 8.31 16.48
CA PRO A 40 5.39 9.00 15.40
C PRO A 40 5.88 8.51 14.04
N LEU A 41 4.98 8.40 13.09
CA LEU A 41 5.25 7.89 11.74
C LEU A 41 4.82 8.90 10.69
N VAL A 42 5.46 8.86 9.54
CA VAL A 42 4.99 9.58 8.35
C VAL A 42 3.56 9.16 8.04
N GLY A 43 2.69 10.13 7.79
CA GLY A 43 1.26 9.91 7.60
C GLY A 43 0.41 10.05 8.87
N ASP A 44 1.01 10.07 10.07
CA ASP A 44 0.26 10.32 11.29
C ASP A 44 -0.37 11.72 11.31
N TRP A 45 -1.63 11.77 11.75
CA TRP A 45 -2.25 13.00 12.21
C TRP A 45 -1.84 13.26 13.65
N VAL A 46 -1.42 14.48 13.94
CA VAL A 46 -0.83 14.85 15.24
C VAL A 46 -1.34 16.19 15.73
N GLN A 47 -1.40 16.31 17.05
CA GLN A 47 -1.55 17.59 17.71
C GLN A 47 -0.17 18.17 17.99
N VAL A 48 0.07 19.37 17.53
CA VAL A 48 1.36 20.06 17.65
C VAL A 48 1.18 21.31 18.51
N ARG A 49 2.11 21.48 19.44
CA ARG A 49 2.29 22.75 20.12
C ARG A 49 3.27 23.59 19.33
N ASP A 50 2.76 24.62 18.68
CA ASP A 50 3.53 25.60 17.94
C ASP A 50 4.27 26.53 18.91
N LEU A 51 5.58 26.66 18.72
CA LEU A 51 6.46 27.50 19.52
C LEU A 51 6.77 28.84 18.83
N GLY A 52 6.36 29.00 17.58
CA GLY A 52 6.77 30.09 16.71
C GLY A 52 8.09 29.78 15.99
N GLY A 53 8.38 30.52 14.90
CA GLY A 53 9.62 30.34 14.14
C GLY A 53 9.72 29.00 13.42
N ASP A 54 8.60 28.45 12.97
CA ASP A 54 8.49 27.17 12.29
C ASP A 54 8.91 25.95 13.13
N GLU A 55 8.94 26.10 14.47
CA GLU A 55 9.30 25.03 15.40
C GLU A 55 8.09 24.58 16.25
N GLY A 56 8.08 23.31 16.65
CA GLY A 56 7.02 22.76 17.47
C GLY A 56 7.37 21.46 18.22
N PHE A 57 6.39 21.01 19.01
CA PHE A 57 6.43 19.70 19.64
C PHE A 57 5.18 18.88 19.28
N VAL A 58 5.38 17.64 18.88
CA VAL A 58 4.31 16.66 18.77
C VAL A 58 3.83 16.30 20.17
N GLU A 59 2.60 16.66 20.48
CA GLU A 59 1.97 16.47 21.80
C GLU A 59 1.13 15.19 21.86
N ALA A 60 0.44 14.85 20.76
CA ALA A 60 -0.38 13.66 20.65
C ALA A 60 -0.38 13.15 19.22
N ILE A 61 -0.59 11.85 19.10
CA ILE A 61 -0.82 11.15 17.82
C ILE A 61 -2.28 10.75 17.82
N GLU A 62 -3.01 11.12 16.77
CA GLU A 62 -4.39 10.73 16.58
C GLU A 62 -4.51 9.22 16.28
N PRO A 63 -5.66 8.60 16.54
CA PRO A 63 -5.88 7.21 16.24
C PRO A 63 -5.56 6.87 14.79
N ARG A 64 -4.75 5.84 14.59
CA ARG A 64 -4.32 5.38 13.26
C ARG A 64 -5.39 4.51 12.61
N GLN A 65 -5.63 4.75 11.32
CA GLN A 65 -6.41 3.83 10.48
C GLN A 65 -5.63 2.53 10.23
N ASN A 66 -4.33 2.67 9.97
CA ASN A 66 -3.40 1.55 9.79
C ASN A 66 -1.96 1.98 10.11
N ARG A 67 -1.11 0.98 10.20
CA ARG A 67 0.32 1.14 10.40
C ARG A 67 1.07 0.10 9.58
N PHE A 68 2.16 0.54 8.95
CA PHE A 68 3.11 -0.32 8.25
C PHE A 68 4.48 -0.23 8.93
N ALA A 69 5.12 -1.38 9.12
CA ALA A 69 6.49 -1.41 9.64
C ALA A 69 7.52 -1.10 8.55
N ARG A 70 7.20 -1.51 7.31
CA ARG A 70 8.03 -1.26 6.12
C ARG A 70 7.14 -0.99 4.92
N PRO A 71 7.10 0.26 4.45
CA PRO A 71 7.75 1.45 5.01
C PRO A 71 7.16 1.84 6.37
N ALA A 72 7.95 2.53 7.23
CA ALA A 72 7.47 3.03 8.50
C ALA A 72 6.51 4.20 8.27
N ALA A 73 5.24 3.88 8.08
CA ALA A 73 4.19 4.82 7.72
C ALA A 73 2.85 4.44 8.35
N ALA A 74 1.97 5.42 8.46
CA ALA A 74 0.62 5.26 8.97
C ALA A 74 -0.40 5.94 8.06
N ASN A 75 -1.66 5.52 8.19
CA ASN A 75 -2.80 6.16 7.53
C ASN A 75 -2.69 6.17 5.99
N ILE A 76 -2.15 5.12 5.40
CA ILE A 76 -2.17 4.92 3.95
C ILE A 76 -3.61 4.58 3.54
N ASP A 77 -4.17 5.38 2.63
CA ASP A 77 -5.55 5.22 2.18
C ASP A 77 -5.67 4.20 1.05
N GLN A 78 -4.66 4.14 0.17
CA GLN A 78 -4.70 3.33 -1.03
C GLN A 78 -3.34 2.77 -1.43
N LEU A 79 -3.29 1.49 -1.73
CA LEU A 79 -2.17 0.87 -2.43
C LEU A 79 -2.46 0.85 -3.93
N VAL A 80 -1.62 1.52 -4.70
CA VAL A 80 -1.65 1.48 -6.17
C VAL A 80 -0.62 0.47 -6.63
N ILE A 81 -1.09 -0.69 -7.08
CA ILE A 81 -0.25 -1.77 -7.56
C ILE A 81 0.03 -1.53 -9.04
N ILE A 82 1.29 -1.29 -9.39
CA ILE A 82 1.71 -1.11 -10.78
C ILE A 82 2.13 -2.47 -11.32
N GLY A 83 1.43 -2.94 -12.34
CA GLY A 83 1.73 -4.16 -13.06
C GLY A 83 1.95 -3.90 -14.54
N SER A 84 2.40 -4.93 -15.26
CA SER A 84 2.59 -4.88 -16.70
C SER A 84 2.50 -6.27 -17.32
N GLN A 85 1.99 -6.37 -18.53
CA GLN A 85 2.07 -7.55 -19.36
C GLN A 85 3.25 -7.45 -20.36
N ALA A 86 3.72 -6.23 -20.65
CA ALA A 86 5.01 -6.00 -21.30
C ALA A 86 6.16 -6.32 -20.34
N ILE A 87 7.35 -6.61 -20.88
CA ILE A 87 8.53 -6.95 -20.08
C ILE A 87 8.99 -5.78 -19.19
N PRO A 88 9.23 -6.01 -17.89
CA PRO A 88 9.05 -7.26 -17.13
C PRO A 88 7.57 -7.53 -16.82
N THR A 89 7.11 -8.75 -17.09
CA THR A 89 5.72 -9.16 -16.82
C THR A 89 5.49 -9.31 -15.33
N THR A 90 4.29 -8.93 -14.87
CA THR A 90 3.91 -9.06 -13.48
C THR A 90 3.17 -10.38 -13.23
N ASP A 91 3.63 -11.15 -12.25
CA ASP A 91 2.94 -12.34 -11.79
C ASP A 91 1.63 -11.93 -11.08
N PRO A 92 0.46 -12.45 -11.51
CA PRO A 92 -0.81 -12.21 -10.81
C PRO A 92 -0.77 -12.56 -9.32
N TYR A 93 0.01 -13.55 -8.94
CA TYR A 93 0.19 -13.90 -7.53
C TYR A 93 0.76 -12.75 -6.71
N LEU A 94 1.73 -12.01 -7.24
CA LEU A 94 2.29 -10.82 -6.56
C LEU A 94 1.22 -9.73 -6.37
N ILE A 95 0.41 -9.49 -7.39
CA ILE A 95 -0.71 -8.55 -7.32
C ILE A 95 -1.68 -8.98 -6.21
N ASP A 96 -2.08 -10.24 -6.21
CA ASP A 96 -3.07 -10.78 -5.28
C ASP A 96 -2.57 -10.81 -3.84
N ARG A 97 -1.28 -11.10 -3.62
CA ARG A 97 -0.65 -11.01 -2.30
C ARG A 97 -0.65 -9.58 -1.76
N ILE A 98 -0.23 -8.61 -2.56
CA ILE A 98 -0.24 -7.19 -2.17
C ILE A 98 -1.67 -6.70 -1.91
N ALA A 99 -2.61 -7.11 -2.75
CA ALA A 99 -4.03 -6.79 -2.55
C ALA A 99 -4.58 -7.34 -1.23
N SER A 100 -4.21 -8.57 -0.86
CA SER A 100 -4.58 -9.17 0.43
C SER A 100 -4.04 -8.36 1.61
N ILE A 101 -2.79 -7.95 1.54
CA ILE A 101 -2.16 -7.10 2.56
C ILE A 101 -2.88 -5.75 2.66
N ALA A 102 -3.21 -5.13 1.54
CA ALA A 102 -3.96 -3.88 1.52
C ALA A 102 -5.32 -3.99 2.21
N VAL A 103 -6.08 -5.04 1.89
CA VAL A 103 -7.37 -5.32 2.54
C VAL A 103 -7.20 -5.54 4.04
N LEU A 104 -6.20 -6.34 4.44
CA LEU A 104 -5.88 -6.59 5.85
C LEU A 104 -5.62 -5.27 6.62
N LYS A 105 -4.93 -4.32 6.01
CA LYS A 105 -4.60 -3.01 6.58
C LYS A 105 -5.68 -1.95 6.39
N GLY A 106 -6.84 -2.31 5.83
CA GLY A 106 -7.92 -1.37 5.60
C GLY A 106 -7.65 -0.34 4.50
N CYS A 107 -6.68 -0.61 3.62
CA CYS A 107 -6.38 0.22 2.45
C CYS A 107 -7.30 -0.14 1.29
N ARG A 108 -7.61 0.85 0.47
CA ARG A 108 -8.14 0.61 -0.88
C ARG A 108 -7.05 0.00 -1.76
N VAL A 109 -7.46 -0.77 -2.75
CA VAL A 109 -6.57 -1.36 -3.76
C VAL A 109 -6.95 -0.78 -5.12
N LEU A 110 -5.94 -0.41 -5.88
CA LEU A 110 -6.08 -0.05 -7.29
C LEU A 110 -4.98 -0.76 -8.07
N LEU A 111 -5.34 -1.57 -9.05
CA LEU A 111 -4.39 -2.14 -10.01
C LEU A 111 -4.25 -1.20 -11.20
N CYS A 112 -3.01 -0.82 -11.48
CA CYS A 112 -2.67 0.03 -12.62
C CYS A 112 -1.73 -0.75 -13.55
N LEU A 113 -2.23 -1.15 -14.71
CA LEU A 113 -1.45 -1.84 -15.73
C LEU A 113 -0.77 -0.81 -16.63
N ASN A 114 0.56 -0.74 -16.55
CA ASN A 114 1.37 0.20 -17.31
C ASN A 114 1.92 -0.42 -18.60
N LYS A 115 2.54 0.41 -19.42
CA LYS A 115 3.13 0.04 -20.71
C LYS A 115 2.12 -0.50 -21.73
N CYS A 116 0.88 -0.02 -21.65
CA CYS A 116 -0.19 -0.47 -22.54
C CYS A 116 -0.02 -0.02 -24.00
N ASP A 117 0.90 0.89 -24.26
CA ASP A 117 1.41 1.22 -25.60
C ASP A 117 2.25 0.08 -26.21
N LEU A 118 2.92 -0.73 -25.38
CA LEU A 118 3.73 -1.89 -25.81
C LEU A 118 2.91 -3.18 -25.83
N ASP A 119 2.07 -3.39 -24.82
CA ASP A 119 1.15 -4.50 -24.69
C ASP A 119 -0.11 -4.02 -23.96
N PRO A 120 -1.31 -4.13 -24.57
CA PRO A 120 -2.55 -3.62 -23.98
C PRO A 120 -2.98 -4.36 -22.70
N ALA A 121 -2.23 -5.36 -22.25
CA ALA A 121 -2.48 -6.15 -21.05
C ALA A 121 -3.90 -6.73 -20.99
N GLN A 122 -4.43 -7.17 -22.13
CA GLN A 122 -5.84 -7.58 -22.23
C GLN A 122 -6.17 -8.76 -21.33
N GLU A 123 -5.29 -9.74 -21.24
CA GLU A 123 -5.50 -10.93 -20.40
C GLU A 123 -5.55 -10.57 -18.91
N LEU A 124 -4.58 -9.78 -18.43
CA LEU A 124 -4.57 -9.28 -17.05
C LEU A 124 -5.78 -8.39 -16.78
N TYR A 125 -6.07 -7.47 -17.69
CA TYR A 125 -7.21 -6.57 -17.54
C TYR A 125 -8.52 -7.34 -17.40
N ASP A 126 -8.81 -8.28 -18.29
CA ASP A 126 -10.04 -9.07 -18.25
C ASP A 126 -10.15 -9.91 -16.97
N SER A 127 -9.05 -10.48 -16.54
CA SER A 127 -8.98 -11.26 -15.30
C SER A 127 -9.34 -10.42 -14.08
N TYR A 128 -8.82 -9.20 -13.98
CA TYR A 128 -9.08 -8.32 -12.83
C TYR A 128 -10.37 -7.51 -12.98
N ALA A 129 -10.82 -7.20 -14.18
CA ALA A 129 -12.13 -6.57 -14.40
C ALA A 129 -13.29 -7.42 -13.87
N ALA A 130 -13.13 -8.75 -13.84
CA ALA A 130 -14.09 -9.68 -13.25
C ALA A 130 -13.89 -9.89 -11.73
N SER A 131 -12.88 -9.28 -11.13
CA SER A 131 -12.55 -9.39 -9.70
C SER A 131 -13.08 -8.20 -8.90
N ALA A 132 -12.90 -8.25 -7.58
CA ALA A 132 -13.18 -7.14 -6.68
C ALA A 132 -12.09 -6.03 -6.71
N ILE A 133 -11.01 -6.22 -7.46
CA ILE A 133 -9.91 -5.25 -7.56
C ILE A 133 -10.17 -4.31 -8.73
N PRO A 134 -10.36 -3.00 -8.50
CA PRO A 134 -10.43 -2.01 -9.58
C PRO A 134 -9.15 -2.02 -10.41
N VAL A 135 -9.28 -1.96 -11.73
CA VAL A 135 -8.16 -2.01 -12.67
C VAL A 135 -8.23 -0.89 -13.70
N LEU A 136 -7.09 -0.26 -13.95
CA LEU A 136 -6.88 0.74 -14.98
C LEU A 136 -5.73 0.31 -15.89
N ARG A 137 -5.80 0.73 -17.17
CA ARG A 137 -4.70 0.63 -18.13
C ARG A 137 -4.12 1.99 -18.40
N VAL A 138 -2.81 2.11 -18.34
CA VAL A 138 -2.09 3.36 -18.57
C VAL A 138 -0.85 3.15 -19.43
N SER A 139 -0.35 4.23 -20.00
CA SER A 139 0.99 4.32 -20.57
C SER A 139 1.66 5.59 -20.07
N ALA A 140 2.70 5.44 -19.26
CA ALA A 140 3.52 6.58 -18.85
C ALA A 140 4.23 7.23 -20.04
N ALA A 141 4.53 6.46 -21.09
CA ALA A 141 5.19 6.96 -22.29
C ALA A 141 4.29 7.87 -23.15
N THR A 142 3.01 7.52 -23.29
CA THR A 142 2.05 8.27 -24.12
C THR A 142 1.15 9.21 -23.34
N GLY A 143 1.03 9.00 -22.03
CA GLY A 143 0.09 9.73 -21.16
C GLY A 143 -1.31 9.13 -21.13
N GLU A 144 -1.58 8.07 -21.90
CA GLU A 144 -2.88 7.40 -21.92
C GLU A 144 -3.24 6.84 -20.53
N GLY A 145 -4.48 7.08 -20.08
CA GLY A 145 -5.01 6.59 -18.80
C GLY A 145 -4.50 7.33 -17.56
N LEU A 146 -3.51 8.22 -17.68
CA LEU A 146 -2.98 8.97 -16.51
C LEU A 146 -4.01 9.92 -15.89
N PRO A 147 -4.91 10.61 -16.64
CA PRO A 147 -5.98 11.39 -16.02
C PRO A 147 -6.92 10.56 -15.17
N GLU A 148 -7.27 9.35 -15.59
CA GLU A 148 -8.08 8.39 -14.84
C GLU A 148 -7.38 7.93 -13.57
N LEU A 149 -6.09 7.61 -13.66
CA LEU A 149 -5.26 7.26 -12.51
C LEU A 149 -5.22 8.40 -11.49
N ARG A 150 -5.00 9.62 -11.94
CA ARG A 150 -4.97 10.81 -11.09
C ARG A 150 -6.30 11.02 -10.36
N ARG A 151 -7.43 10.83 -11.03
CA ARG A 151 -8.77 10.89 -10.41
C ARG A 151 -8.95 9.81 -9.35
N ALA A 152 -8.50 8.58 -9.62
CA ALA A 152 -8.58 7.47 -8.67
C ALA A 152 -7.71 7.68 -7.43
N MET A 153 -6.64 8.45 -7.54
CA MET A 153 -5.72 8.78 -6.44
C MET A 153 -6.17 9.99 -5.62
N LYS A 154 -7.06 10.82 -6.15
CA LYS A 154 -7.45 12.11 -5.56
C LYS A 154 -7.97 11.97 -4.14
N GLY A 155 -7.55 12.91 -3.27
CA GLY A 155 -7.99 13.00 -1.88
C GLY A 155 -7.44 11.90 -0.96
N LYS A 156 -6.39 11.21 -1.38
CA LYS A 156 -5.85 10.04 -0.66
C LYS A 156 -4.34 10.16 -0.44
N LEU A 157 -3.87 9.49 0.61
CA LEU A 157 -2.47 9.10 0.71
C LEU A 157 -2.28 7.78 -0.02
N ASN A 158 -1.57 7.84 -1.13
CA ASN A 158 -1.32 6.71 -2.01
C ASN A 158 0.09 6.17 -1.84
N ALA A 159 0.24 4.86 -1.80
CA ALA A 159 1.53 4.20 -1.90
C ALA A 159 1.59 3.40 -3.20
N LEU A 160 2.62 3.64 -4.01
CA LEU A 160 2.84 2.89 -5.26
C LEU A 160 3.74 1.69 -5.00
N THR A 161 3.33 0.55 -5.48
CA THR A 161 4.06 -0.71 -5.35
C THR A 161 4.08 -1.46 -6.68
N GLY A 162 4.95 -2.43 -6.82
CA GLY A 162 5.10 -3.25 -8.03
C GLY A 162 6.56 -3.66 -8.21
N ASN A 163 6.80 -4.63 -9.12
CA ASN A 163 8.16 -5.11 -9.36
C ASN A 163 9.05 -4.01 -9.96
N SER A 164 10.35 -4.25 -9.87
CA SER A 164 11.33 -3.38 -10.53
C SER A 164 11.09 -3.35 -12.05
N GLY A 165 11.21 -2.17 -12.64
CA GLY A 165 11.09 -1.99 -14.09
C GLY A 165 9.66 -1.90 -14.65
N VAL A 166 8.61 -2.00 -13.84
CA VAL A 166 7.20 -1.84 -14.31
C VAL A 166 6.83 -0.39 -14.63
N GLY A 167 7.67 0.58 -14.23
CA GLY A 167 7.50 1.98 -14.58
C GLY A 167 6.88 2.86 -13.49
N LYS A 168 7.07 2.53 -12.21
CA LYS A 168 6.59 3.38 -11.09
C LYS A 168 7.11 4.81 -11.18
N SER A 169 8.42 5.01 -11.37
CA SER A 169 9.02 6.33 -11.57
C SER A 169 8.50 7.04 -12.79
N SER A 170 8.34 6.31 -13.88
CA SER A 170 7.87 6.88 -15.14
C SER A 170 6.45 7.40 -15.01
N ILE A 171 5.57 6.67 -14.29
CA ILE A 171 4.22 7.12 -14.00
C ILE A 171 4.23 8.38 -13.14
N LEU A 172 5.00 8.40 -12.05
CA LEU A 172 5.08 9.58 -11.17
C LEU A 172 5.63 10.80 -11.91
N ASN A 173 6.69 10.64 -12.69
CA ASN A 173 7.27 11.72 -13.50
C ASN A 173 6.30 12.24 -14.57
N ALA A 174 5.50 11.35 -15.15
CA ALA A 174 4.51 11.73 -16.16
C ALA A 174 3.31 12.49 -15.53
N MET A 175 2.96 12.18 -14.30
CA MET A 175 1.90 12.89 -13.58
C MET A 175 2.37 14.21 -12.98
N GLU A 176 3.61 14.26 -12.49
CA GLU A 176 4.21 15.44 -11.86
C GLU A 176 5.71 15.54 -12.22
N PRO A 177 6.06 16.31 -13.27
CA PRO A 177 7.46 16.41 -13.74
C PRO A 177 8.45 16.94 -12.69
N VAL A 178 7.97 17.68 -11.68
CA VAL A 178 8.81 18.20 -10.57
C VAL A 178 9.48 17.08 -9.78
N PHE A 179 8.92 15.87 -9.77
CA PHE A 179 9.58 14.74 -9.09
C PHE A 179 10.97 14.41 -9.68
N GLY A 180 11.16 14.57 -11.00
CA GLY A 180 12.46 14.39 -11.66
C GLY A 180 13.13 13.06 -11.33
N LEU A 181 12.36 11.99 -11.14
CA LEU A 181 12.87 10.69 -10.70
C LEU A 181 13.66 10.01 -11.82
N PRO A 182 14.83 9.44 -11.53
CA PRO A 182 15.55 8.62 -12.49
C PRO A 182 14.73 7.41 -12.90
N VAL A 183 14.51 7.24 -14.20
CA VAL A 183 13.81 6.08 -14.75
C VAL A 183 14.58 4.80 -14.45
N GLY A 184 13.93 3.83 -13.82
CA GLY A 184 14.52 2.56 -13.39
C GLY A 184 15.04 2.52 -11.95
N GLU A 185 15.06 3.64 -11.22
CA GLU A 185 15.61 3.73 -9.87
C GLU A 185 14.73 4.47 -8.85
N VAL A 186 13.40 4.24 -8.81
CA VAL A 186 12.54 4.86 -7.77
C VAL A 186 13.08 4.58 -6.36
N SER A 187 13.64 3.39 -6.17
CA SER A 187 14.17 2.98 -4.87
C SER A 187 15.51 3.61 -4.50
N LYS A 188 16.20 4.27 -5.45
CA LYS A 188 17.53 4.81 -5.21
C LYS A 188 17.61 6.34 -5.20
N ALA A 189 16.73 7.04 -5.89
CA ALA A 189 16.85 8.50 -6.05
C ALA A 189 16.27 9.29 -4.89
N LEU A 190 15.18 8.81 -4.30
CA LEU A 190 14.59 9.39 -3.08
C LEU A 190 15.36 9.00 -1.82
N GLY A 191 16.39 8.17 -1.93
CA GLY A 191 17.24 7.67 -0.83
C GLY A 191 18.75 7.86 -0.97
N ARG A 192 19.27 8.59 -1.95
CA ARG A 192 20.74 8.79 -2.10
C ARG A 192 21.28 10.07 -1.44
N GLY A 193 21.45 9.97 -0.11
CA GLY A 193 22.70 10.46 0.51
C GLY A 193 23.51 9.23 0.91
N ARG A 194 24.80 9.20 0.65
CA ARG A 194 25.73 8.15 1.12
C ARG A 194 25.52 7.95 2.62
N HIS A 195 25.28 6.68 3.05
CA HIS A 195 25.18 6.30 4.46
C HIS A 195 24.04 6.91 5.25
N THR A 196 22.76 6.77 4.84
CA THR A 196 21.68 7.17 5.73
C THR A 196 20.48 6.22 5.68
N THR A 197 20.03 5.93 6.87
CA THR A 197 18.72 5.43 7.27
C THR A 197 17.66 5.77 6.20
N ARG A 198 17.00 4.74 5.69
CA ARG A 198 15.86 4.85 4.80
C ARG A 198 14.81 5.75 5.45
N HIS A 199 14.74 7.00 5.07
CA HIS A 199 13.68 7.88 5.53
C HIS A 199 12.48 7.81 4.57
N VAL A 200 11.31 7.87 5.15
CA VAL A 200 10.03 7.87 4.44
C VAL A 200 9.55 9.31 4.37
N GLU A 201 8.96 9.69 3.25
CA GLU A 201 8.45 11.04 3.02
C GLU A 201 7.15 11.00 2.20
N MET A 202 6.21 11.86 2.54
CA MET A 202 5.02 12.14 1.76
C MET A 202 5.28 13.28 0.78
N PHE A 203 4.87 13.11 -0.47
CA PHE A 203 4.96 14.14 -1.51
C PHE A 203 3.56 14.57 -1.95
N PRO A 204 3.26 15.86 -2.00
CA PRO A 204 2.00 16.33 -2.56
C PRO A 204 1.98 16.13 -4.08
N LEU A 205 0.90 15.55 -4.59
CA LEU A 205 0.60 15.48 -6.02
C LEU A 205 -0.32 16.62 -6.45
N ASP A 206 -1.21 17.03 -5.56
CA ASP A 206 -2.02 18.24 -5.58
C ASP A 206 -2.45 18.58 -4.14
N GLU A 207 -3.38 19.52 -3.94
CA GLU A 207 -3.70 20.07 -2.60
C GLU A 207 -4.10 19.03 -1.56
N ASP A 208 -4.79 17.96 -1.99
CA ASP A 208 -5.36 16.95 -1.08
C ASP A 208 -4.90 15.52 -1.42
N THR A 209 -3.99 15.37 -2.37
CA THR A 209 -3.51 14.08 -2.87
C THR A 209 -2.02 13.93 -2.60
N TYR A 210 -1.65 12.83 -1.96
CA TYR A 210 -0.27 12.57 -1.57
C TYR A 210 0.19 11.21 -2.09
N VAL A 211 1.48 11.14 -2.37
CA VAL A 211 2.19 9.89 -2.66
C VAL A 211 3.25 9.70 -1.60
N ILE A 212 3.29 8.53 -1.01
CA ILE A 212 4.37 8.14 -0.11
C ILE A 212 5.41 7.37 -0.91
N ASP A 213 6.67 7.82 -0.81
CA ASP A 213 7.77 7.06 -1.37
C ASP A 213 8.08 5.87 -0.48
N THR A 214 8.12 4.72 -1.09
CA THR A 214 8.31 3.45 -0.42
C THR A 214 9.41 2.64 -1.08
N PRO A 215 10.68 3.04 -0.87
CA PRO A 215 11.80 2.23 -1.34
C PRO A 215 11.70 0.84 -0.72
N GLY A 216 11.47 -0.18 -1.56
CA GLY A 216 11.38 -1.57 -1.14
C GLY A 216 9.99 -2.03 -0.72
N PHE A 217 8.92 -1.43 -1.24
CA PHE A 217 7.54 -1.93 -1.08
C PHE A 217 7.33 -3.33 -1.71
N SER A 218 8.34 -3.88 -2.34
CA SER A 218 8.37 -5.29 -2.76
C SER A 218 8.63 -6.26 -1.59
N SER A 219 8.93 -5.76 -0.39
CA SER A 219 9.18 -6.58 0.79
C SER A 219 8.28 -6.16 1.96
N PHE A 220 6.98 -6.44 1.84
CA PHE A 220 6.07 -6.48 2.99
C PHE A 220 6.33 -7.68 3.92
N ASP A 221 7.42 -8.39 3.73
CA ASP A 221 7.72 -9.63 4.42
C ASP A 221 8.17 -9.33 5.87
N THR A 222 7.18 -9.17 6.74
CA THR A 222 7.37 -9.27 8.17
C THR A 222 6.64 -10.51 8.65
N GLU A 223 7.26 -11.30 9.51
CA GLU A 223 6.62 -12.48 10.09
C GLU A 223 5.32 -12.14 10.83
N GLU A 224 5.28 -10.96 11.50
CA GLU A 224 4.07 -10.44 12.15
C GLU A 224 2.92 -10.26 11.15
N LEU A 225 3.20 -9.67 9.98
CA LEU A 225 2.21 -9.47 8.93
C LEU A 225 1.73 -10.81 8.35
N ASP A 226 2.62 -11.78 8.18
CA ASP A 226 2.27 -13.10 7.67
C ASP A 226 1.38 -13.88 8.65
N LEU A 227 1.61 -13.76 9.96
CA LEU A 227 0.75 -14.36 10.98
C LEU A 227 -0.64 -13.72 11.01
N GLU A 228 -0.70 -12.39 10.92
CA GLU A 228 -1.96 -11.66 10.84
C GLU A 228 -2.74 -12.03 9.57
N LEU A 229 -2.04 -12.11 8.43
CA LEU A 229 -2.61 -12.52 7.15
C LEU A 229 -3.13 -13.97 7.21
N LYS A 230 -2.37 -14.90 7.80
CA LYS A 230 -2.80 -16.29 8.01
C LYS A 230 -4.12 -16.35 8.77
N ALA A 231 -4.24 -15.60 9.86
CA ALA A 231 -5.42 -15.63 10.71
C ALA A 231 -6.69 -15.15 10.00
N ARG A 232 -6.56 -14.27 9.00
CA ARG A 232 -7.68 -13.58 8.34
C ARG A 232 -7.71 -13.77 6.82
N LEU A 233 -6.96 -14.71 6.28
CA LEU A 233 -6.75 -14.86 4.83
C LEU A 233 -8.05 -14.87 3.99
N PRO A 234 -9.11 -15.63 4.34
CA PRO A 234 -10.35 -15.62 3.55
C PRO A 234 -11.01 -14.24 3.48
N GLU A 235 -10.90 -13.43 4.54
CA GLU A 235 -11.47 -12.09 4.60
C GLU A 235 -10.73 -11.10 3.69
N THR A 236 -9.48 -11.39 3.34
CA THR A 236 -8.63 -10.53 2.51
C THR A 236 -8.88 -10.69 1.00
N PHE A 237 -9.77 -11.60 0.63
CA PHE A 237 -10.29 -11.77 -0.72
C PHE A 237 -11.76 -11.33 -0.74
N PRO A 238 -12.07 -10.07 -1.09
CA PRO A 238 -13.43 -9.55 -0.96
C PRO A 238 -14.47 -10.32 -1.73
N GLU A 239 -14.10 -11.02 -2.81
CA GLU A 239 -14.97 -11.88 -3.61
C GLU A 239 -15.51 -13.06 -2.80
N PHE A 240 -14.84 -13.45 -1.71
CA PHE A 240 -15.25 -14.56 -0.86
C PHE A 240 -16.36 -14.16 0.11
N ALA A 241 -16.50 -12.89 0.43
CA ALA A 241 -17.40 -12.41 1.48
C ALA A 241 -18.84 -12.95 1.41
N PRO A 242 -19.51 -13.02 0.23
CA PRO A 242 -20.86 -13.55 0.15
C PRO A 242 -20.99 -15.05 0.49
N TYR A 243 -19.88 -15.79 0.47
CA TYR A 243 -19.83 -17.24 0.62
C TYR A 243 -19.25 -17.71 1.96
N LEU A 244 -18.59 -16.82 2.70
CA LEU A 244 -18.03 -17.14 4.01
C LEU A 244 -19.13 -17.51 4.99
N GLY A 245 -18.94 -18.60 5.74
CA GLY A 245 -19.92 -19.13 6.67
C GLY A 245 -21.02 -20.00 6.02
N GLN A 246 -21.02 -20.18 4.69
CA GLN A 246 -22.01 -21.00 3.96
C GLN A 246 -21.47 -22.37 3.57
N CYS A 247 -20.26 -22.72 3.95
CA CYS A 247 -19.67 -24.02 3.68
C CYS A 247 -20.29 -25.11 4.57
N ARG A 248 -20.27 -26.34 4.09
CA ARG A 248 -20.79 -27.51 4.84
C ARG A 248 -20.08 -27.69 6.19
N PHE A 249 -18.79 -27.36 6.27
CA PHE A 249 -17.98 -27.55 7.48
C PHE A 249 -17.55 -26.21 8.07
N VAL A 250 -17.64 -26.12 9.39
CA VAL A 250 -17.06 -24.99 10.14
C VAL A 250 -15.53 -25.07 10.02
N GLY A 251 -14.90 -23.92 9.85
CA GLY A 251 -13.43 -23.86 9.70
C GLY A 251 -12.92 -24.34 8.33
N CYS A 252 -13.77 -24.29 7.31
CA CYS A 252 -13.39 -24.60 5.93
C CYS A 252 -12.20 -23.74 5.50
N SER A 253 -11.17 -24.35 4.93
CA SER A 253 -10.00 -23.62 4.40
C SER A 253 -10.22 -23.04 3.01
N HIS A 254 -11.33 -23.40 2.34
CA HIS A 254 -11.67 -22.99 0.98
C HIS A 254 -10.67 -23.43 -0.09
N VAL A 255 -9.90 -24.47 0.18
CA VAL A 255 -8.85 -24.98 -0.72
C VAL A 255 -9.34 -26.16 -1.57
N LYS A 256 -9.91 -27.20 -0.92
CA LYS A 256 -10.33 -28.43 -1.58
C LYS A 256 -11.52 -29.16 -0.93
N GLU A 257 -12.13 -28.58 0.09
CA GLU A 257 -13.16 -29.24 0.88
C GLU A 257 -14.46 -29.43 0.08
N LYS A 258 -15.02 -30.63 0.18
CA LYS A 258 -16.34 -30.93 -0.40
C LYS A 258 -17.43 -30.12 0.30
N GLY A 259 -18.30 -29.48 -0.48
CA GLY A 259 -19.36 -28.62 0.05
C GLY A 259 -18.87 -27.24 0.48
N CYS A 260 -17.73 -26.80 -0.05
CA CYS A 260 -17.25 -25.44 0.11
C CYS A 260 -18.01 -24.48 -0.80
N ALA A 261 -18.63 -23.44 -0.22
CA ALA A 261 -19.37 -22.44 -0.98
C ALA A 261 -18.48 -21.56 -1.87
N VAL A 262 -17.26 -21.30 -1.44
CA VAL A 262 -16.26 -20.55 -2.23
C VAL A 262 -15.85 -21.36 -3.47
N LEU A 263 -15.53 -22.64 -3.32
CA LEU A 263 -15.19 -23.51 -4.46
C LEU A 263 -16.33 -23.63 -5.45
N GLN A 264 -17.59 -23.70 -4.96
CA GLN A 264 -18.75 -23.70 -5.83
C GLN A 264 -18.86 -22.39 -6.62
N ALA A 265 -18.61 -21.25 -5.98
CA ALA A 265 -18.64 -19.94 -6.63
C ALA A 265 -17.52 -19.81 -7.69
N VAL A 266 -16.33 -20.38 -7.45
CA VAL A 266 -15.26 -20.46 -8.46
C VAL A 266 -15.72 -21.31 -9.65
N LYS A 267 -16.29 -22.48 -9.39
CA LYS A 267 -16.80 -23.38 -10.43
C LYS A 267 -17.89 -22.73 -11.27
N ASP A 268 -18.75 -21.94 -10.66
CA ASP A 268 -19.83 -21.22 -11.32
C ASP A 268 -19.36 -19.93 -12.03
N GLY A 269 -18.07 -19.60 -11.97
CA GLY A 269 -17.51 -18.41 -12.59
C GLY A 269 -17.81 -17.10 -11.86
N ARG A 270 -18.34 -17.14 -10.62
CA ARG A 270 -18.61 -15.94 -9.80
C ARG A 270 -17.37 -15.41 -9.09
N ILE A 271 -16.39 -16.26 -8.87
CA ILE A 271 -15.05 -15.89 -8.38
C ILE A 271 -14.07 -16.26 -9.47
N PRO A 272 -13.19 -15.32 -9.91
CA PRO A 272 -12.16 -15.63 -10.89
C PRO A 272 -11.23 -16.77 -10.42
N ALA A 273 -11.03 -17.77 -11.24
CA ALA A 273 -10.20 -18.92 -10.92
C ALA A 273 -8.74 -18.51 -10.61
N SER A 274 -8.24 -17.47 -11.25
CA SER A 274 -6.90 -16.91 -11.02
C SER A 274 -6.75 -16.37 -9.58
N ARG A 275 -7.77 -15.69 -9.07
CA ARG A 275 -7.81 -15.19 -7.69
C ARG A 275 -7.81 -16.33 -6.69
N HIS A 276 -8.59 -17.36 -6.93
CA HIS A 276 -8.62 -18.55 -6.07
C HIS A 276 -7.28 -19.30 -6.10
N ARG A 277 -6.62 -19.41 -7.26
CA ARG A 277 -5.26 -20.01 -7.33
C ARG A 277 -4.26 -19.25 -6.46
N SER A 278 -4.27 -17.92 -6.50
CA SER A 278 -3.44 -17.10 -5.63
C SER A 278 -3.77 -17.30 -4.15
N TYR A 279 -5.06 -17.41 -3.80
CA TYR A 279 -5.50 -17.72 -2.45
C TYR A 279 -4.93 -19.07 -1.95
N VAL A 280 -5.03 -20.12 -2.76
CA VAL A 280 -4.51 -21.45 -2.43
C VAL A 280 -2.99 -21.40 -2.19
N ARG A 281 -2.27 -20.70 -3.06
CA ARG A 281 -0.81 -20.54 -2.92
C ARG A 281 -0.46 -19.80 -1.64
N LEU A 282 -1.14 -18.69 -1.32
CA LEU A 282 -0.97 -17.97 -0.07
C LEU A 282 -1.28 -18.85 1.14
N TYR A 283 -2.39 -19.57 1.10
CA TYR A 283 -2.76 -20.51 2.16
C TYR A 283 -1.64 -21.55 2.40
N ASP A 284 -1.10 -22.15 1.34
CA ASP A 284 -0.04 -23.15 1.45
C ASP A 284 1.26 -22.55 2.01
N GLU A 285 1.59 -21.33 1.68
CA GLU A 285 2.78 -20.64 2.20
C GLU A 285 2.63 -20.28 3.70
N LEU A 286 1.42 -19.95 4.13
CA LEU A 286 1.16 -19.44 5.48
C LEU A 286 0.72 -20.52 6.49
N LYS A 287 0.16 -21.65 6.04
CA LYS A 287 -0.50 -22.65 6.91
C LYS A 287 0.41 -23.22 8.01
N ASP A 288 1.71 -23.36 7.74
CA ASP A 288 2.67 -23.96 8.64
C ASP A 288 3.35 -22.97 9.60
N LEU A 289 3.06 -21.67 9.47
CA LEU A 289 3.53 -20.66 10.42
C LEU A 289 2.95 -20.90 11.81
N ARG A 290 3.78 -20.80 12.83
CA ARG A 290 3.41 -21.06 14.23
C ARG A 290 3.64 -19.82 15.10
N ASP A 291 2.68 -19.50 15.96
CA ASP A 291 2.70 -18.33 16.83
C ASP A 291 3.85 -18.32 17.87
N TRP A 292 4.48 -19.47 18.13
CA TRP A 292 5.55 -19.59 19.13
C TRP A 292 6.96 -19.29 18.59
N GLN A 293 7.11 -19.02 17.30
CA GLN A 293 8.39 -18.59 16.71
C GLN A 293 8.79 -17.15 17.06
N HIS A 294 7.96 -16.46 17.87
CA HIS A 294 8.10 -15.05 18.22
C HIS A 294 8.34 -14.76 19.71
N LYS A 295 9.05 -15.64 20.41
CA LYS A 295 9.50 -15.35 21.77
C LYS A 295 11.00 -15.12 21.82
#